data_34b98c44aff5059af41394031fc43c6d
#
_entry.id   34b98c44aff5059af41394031fc43c6d
#
_cell.length_a   1.000
_cell.length_b   1.000
_cell.length_c   1.000
_cell.angle_alpha   90.00
_cell.angle_beta   90.00
_cell.angle_gamma   90.00
#
_symmetry.space_group_name_H-M   'P 1'
#
loop_
_entity.id
_entity.type
_entity.pdbx_description
1 polymer ?
#
loop_
_entity_poly.entity_id
_entity_poly.type
_entity_poly.pdbx_seq_one_letter_code
_entity_poly.pdbx_strand_id
1 'polypeptide(L)'
;CAMIDPNPEVSGKGLAALREKGIEVRVGVLEREARELNIGFVNRCTRGRPWIRVKIASGLDGKTALENGESQWITTMASRRDVHRWRAQSCAVLTGVGTVSADNPGLDVRHVETERQPKIFIVDSHLRIPRESRLLSNSNVTLVTAKGENEDRVLGRGFSSSVLNLPGPDGKVDLVTLVSQL
;
A
#
# COMPACT_ATOMS: atom_id res chain seq x y z
N CYS A 1 -21.89 19.46 -7.94
CA CYS A 1 -21.28 18.32 -7.24
C CYS A 1 -20.69 17.36 -8.27
N ALA A 2 -19.47 16.85 -8.01
CA ALA A 2 -18.81 15.95 -8.95
C ALA A 2 -19.46 14.57 -8.96
N MET A 3 -19.65 13.97 -7.81
CA MET A 3 -20.25 12.63 -7.69
C MET A 3 -21.09 12.53 -6.41
N ILE A 4 -22.00 11.57 -6.37
CA ILE A 4 -22.67 11.18 -5.13
C ILE A 4 -21.64 10.44 -4.25
N ASP A 5 -21.63 10.74 -2.96
CA ASP A 5 -20.76 10.05 -2.02
C ASP A 5 -21.07 8.55 -2.03
N PRO A 6 -20.07 7.69 -2.28
CA PRO A 6 -20.28 6.23 -2.34
C PRO A 6 -20.49 5.61 -0.96
N ASN A 7 -20.26 6.34 0.14
CA ASN A 7 -20.54 5.86 1.49
C ASN A 7 -22.06 5.75 1.70
N PRO A 8 -22.62 4.55 2.00
CA PRO A 8 -24.06 4.37 2.21
C PRO A 8 -24.65 5.26 3.32
N GLU A 9 -23.83 5.63 4.31
CA GLU A 9 -24.28 6.51 5.40
C GLU A 9 -24.50 7.96 4.94
N VAL A 10 -23.84 8.41 3.87
CA VAL A 10 -23.96 9.76 3.31
C VAL A 10 -24.84 9.76 2.07
N SER A 11 -24.49 9.01 1.08
CA SER A 11 -25.20 8.63 -0.17
C SER A 11 -26.28 9.63 -0.64
N GLY A 12 -25.89 10.85 -0.94
CA GLY A 12 -26.79 11.87 -1.48
C GLY A 12 -27.70 12.62 -0.49
N LYS A 13 -27.67 12.29 0.80
CA LYS A 13 -28.49 12.98 1.82
C LYS A 13 -28.27 14.49 1.84
N GLY A 14 -27.01 14.96 1.71
CA GLY A 14 -26.68 16.37 1.62
C GLY A 14 -27.29 17.04 0.36
N LEU A 15 -27.29 16.31 -0.77
CA LEU A 15 -27.89 16.81 -2.03
C LEU A 15 -29.42 16.91 -1.91
N ALA A 16 -30.05 15.98 -1.24
CA ALA A 16 -31.49 16.01 -0.95
C ALA A 16 -31.83 17.22 -0.07
N ALA A 17 -31.10 17.45 1.03
CA ALA A 17 -31.31 18.60 1.91
C ALA A 17 -31.14 19.96 1.19
N LEU A 18 -30.20 20.07 0.25
CA LEU A 18 -30.06 21.28 -0.57
C LEU A 18 -31.29 21.51 -1.47
N ARG A 19 -31.78 20.45 -2.12
CA ARG A 19 -32.98 20.52 -2.99
C ARG A 19 -34.23 20.90 -2.20
N GLU A 20 -34.40 20.36 -0.99
CA GLU A 20 -35.50 20.73 -0.09
C GLU A 20 -35.51 22.23 0.28
N LYS A 21 -34.33 22.86 0.26
CA LYS A 21 -34.19 24.31 0.47
C LYS A 21 -34.31 25.13 -0.82
N GLY A 22 -34.75 24.53 -1.93
CA GLY A 22 -34.90 25.20 -3.22
C GLY A 22 -33.58 25.50 -3.93
N ILE A 23 -32.47 24.92 -3.49
CA ILE A 23 -31.17 25.10 -4.15
C ILE A 23 -31.07 24.13 -5.33
N GLU A 24 -30.80 24.66 -6.52
CA GLU A 24 -30.56 23.84 -7.68
C GLU A 24 -29.25 23.06 -7.53
N VAL A 25 -29.31 21.74 -7.70
CA VAL A 25 -28.17 20.86 -7.54
C VAL A 25 -27.91 20.06 -8.82
N ARG A 26 -26.78 20.33 -9.46
CA ARG A 26 -26.25 19.56 -10.59
C ARG A 26 -25.23 18.54 -10.08
N VAL A 27 -25.39 17.27 -10.47
CA VAL A 27 -24.49 16.16 -10.14
C VAL A 27 -23.82 15.64 -11.40
N GLY A 28 -22.63 15.06 -11.30
CA GLY A 28 -21.90 14.45 -12.42
C GLY A 28 -20.90 15.40 -13.09
N VAL A 29 -20.65 16.57 -12.51
CA VAL A 29 -19.65 17.52 -13.04
C VAL A 29 -18.25 17.00 -12.74
N LEU A 30 -17.49 16.58 -13.76
CA LEU A 30 -16.18 15.93 -13.65
C LEU A 30 -16.23 14.65 -12.78
N GLU A 31 -17.27 13.85 -12.94
CA GLU A 31 -17.46 12.64 -12.12
C GLU A 31 -16.32 11.65 -12.29
N ARG A 32 -15.83 11.44 -13.51
CA ARG A 32 -14.72 10.52 -13.79
C ARG A 32 -13.46 10.93 -13.03
N GLU A 33 -13.09 12.19 -13.14
CA GLU A 33 -11.91 12.77 -12.49
C GLU A 33 -12.03 12.70 -10.95
N ALA A 34 -13.22 12.97 -10.42
CA ALA A 34 -13.48 12.85 -9.00
C ALA A 34 -13.35 11.39 -8.49
N ARG A 35 -13.84 10.42 -9.28
CA ARG A 35 -13.68 8.99 -8.97
C ARG A 35 -12.23 8.55 -9.04
N GLU A 36 -11.46 8.99 -10.03
CA GLU A 36 -10.04 8.70 -10.17
C GLU A 36 -9.23 9.27 -9.01
N LEU A 37 -9.51 10.52 -8.61
CA LEU A 37 -8.87 11.18 -7.48
C LEU A 37 -9.13 10.43 -6.15
N ASN A 38 -10.33 9.91 -5.98
CA ASN A 38 -10.79 9.23 -4.76
C ASN A 38 -10.89 7.71 -4.93
N ILE A 39 -10.14 7.12 -5.87
CA ILE A 39 -10.31 5.72 -6.28
C ILE A 39 -10.23 4.73 -5.13
N GLY A 40 -9.33 4.94 -4.17
CA GLY A 40 -9.19 4.12 -2.97
C GLY A 40 -10.44 4.15 -2.10
N PHE A 41 -10.95 5.35 -1.80
CA PHE A 41 -12.18 5.55 -1.02
C PHE A 41 -13.41 4.95 -1.72
N VAL A 42 -13.58 5.26 -3.01
CA VAL A 42 -14.67 4.71 -3.83
C VAL A 42 -14.65 3.19 -3.82
N ASN A 43 -13.47 2.59 -4.06
CA ASN A 43 -13.33 1.13 -4.09
C ASN A 43 -13.62 0.50 -2.72
N ARG A 44 -13.16 1.12 -1.62
CA ARG A 44 -13.46 0.67 -0.26
C ARG A 44 -14.96 0.69 0.03
N CYS A 45 -15.65 1.79 -0.30
CA CYS A 45 -17.09 1.91 -0.07
C CYS A 45 -17.94 0.98 -0.95
N THR A 46 -17.54 0.77 -2.22
CA THR A 46 -18.36 0.01 -3.18
C THR A 46 -18.04 -1.48 -3.23
N ARG A 47 -16.81 -1.88 -2.86
CA ARG A 47 -16.32 -3.26 -2.99
C ARG A 47 -15.80 -3.85 -1.67
N GLY A 48 -15.74 -3.06 -0.59
CA GLY A 48 -15.26 -3.49 0.72
C GLY A 48 -13.76 -3.83 0.77
N ARG A 49 -12.97 -3.41 -0.22
CA ARG A 49 -11.54 -3.72 -0.32
C ARG A 49 -10.73 -2.52 -0.81
N PRO A 50 -9.44 -2.44 -0.49
CA PRO A 50 -8.58 -1.34 -0.96
C PRO A 50 -8.41 -1.37 -2.48
N TRP A 51 -8.05 -0.22 -3.05
CA TRP A 51 -7.53 -0.15 -4.41
C TRP A 51 -6.07 -0.58 -4.42
N ILE A 52 -5.75 -1.61 -5.20
CA ILE A 52 -4.39 -2.16 -5.31
C ILE A 52 -3.74 -1.65 -6.59
N ARG A 53 -2.54 -1.09 -6.44
CA ARG A 53 -1.66 -0.72 -7.55
C ARG A 53 -0.40 -1.59 -7.49
N VAL A 54 -0.10 -2.28 -8.58
CA VAL A 54 1.12 -3.07 -8.70
C VAL A 54 2.18 -2.23 -9.43
N LYS A 55 3.40 -2.15 -8.85
CA LYS A 55 4.57 -1.53 -9.48
C LYS A 55 5.61 -2.58 -9.77
N ILE A 56 6.00 -2.69 -11.02
CA ILE A 56 7.10 -3.56 -11.49
C ILE A 56 8.13 -2.67 -12.18
N ALA A 57 9.43 -2.91 -11.91
CA ALA A 57 10.52 -2.34 -12.70
C ALA A 57 11.10 -3.45 -13.57
N SER A 58 11.04 -3.29 -14.87
CA SER A 58 11.57 -4.28 -15.81
C SER A 58 12.21 -3.60 -17.02
N GLY A 59 13.12 -4.31 -17.67
CA GLY A 59 13.61 -3.98 -19.00
C GLY A 59 12.52 -4.17 -20.06
N LEU A 60 12.79 -3.79 -21.30
CA LEU A 60 11.89 -4.01 -22.44
C LEU A 60 11.66 -5.51 -22.72
N ASP A 61 12.61 -6.35 -22.31
CA ASP A 61 12.55 -7.81 -22.37
C ASP A 61 11.76 -8.45 -21.21
N GLY A 62 11.18 -7.62 -20.31
CA GLY A 62 10.42 -8.07 -19.15
C GLY A 62 11.26 -8.55 -17.96
N LYS A 63 12.60 -8.50 -18.05
CA LYS A 63 13.49 -8.92 -16.96
C LYS A 63 13.57 -7.86 -15.87
N THR A 64 13.58 -8.31 -14.62
CA THR A 64 13.65 -7.47 -13.41
C THR A 64 15.05 -7.37 -12.81
N ALA A 65 16.00 -8.15 -13.32
CA ALA A 65 17.41 -8.14 -12.96
C ALA A 65 18.25 -8.72 -14.13
N LEU A 66 19.55 -8.46 -14.12
CA LEU A 66 20.53 -9.14 -14.97
C LEU A 66 20.74 -10.59 -14.50
N GLU A 67 21.42 -11.42 -15.28
CA GLU A 67 21.73 -12.81 -14.93
C GLU A 67 22.59 -12.94 -13.66
N ASN A 68 23.42 -11.94 -13.39
CA ASN A 68 24.22 -11.84 -12.17
C ASN A 68 23.42 -11.35 -10.93
N GLY A 69 22.09 -11.08 -11.08
CA GLY A 69 21.22 -10.58 -10.03
C GLY A 69 21.23 -9.05 -9.85
N GLU A 70 22.04 -8.32 -10.61
CA GLU A 70 22.08 -6.85 -10.55
C GLU A 70 20.76 -6.25 -11.09
N SER A 71 20.11 -5.41 -10.27
CA SER A 71 18.81 -4.79 -10.57
C SER A 71 18.83 -3.25 -10.57
N GLN A 72 19.97 -2.63 -10.33
CA GLN A 72 20.09 -1.17 -10.21
C GLN A 72 20.99 -0.61 -11.33
N TRP A 73 20.53 0.33 -12.18
CA TRP A 73 19.18 0.93 -12.20
C TRP A 73 18.50 0.56 -13.51
N ILE A 74 17.34 -0.11 -13.43
CA ILE A 74 16.57 -0.52 -14.61
C ILE A 74 15.79 0.68 -15.18
N THR A 75 15.32 1.58 -14.31
CA THR A 75 14.48 2.70 -14.69
C THR A 75 15.12 4.06 -14.42
N THR A 76 14.70 5.07 -15.18
CA THR A 76 15.23 6.44 -15.10
C THR A 76 14.91 7.13 -13.76
N MET A 77 15.61 8.24 -13.46
CA MET A 77 15.27 9.10 -12.33
C MET A 77 13.83 9.63 -12.38
N ALA A 78 13.36 9.98 -13.59
CA ALA A 78 11.99 10.46 -13.78
C ALA A 78 10.97 9.39 -13.38
N SER A 79 11.17 8.14 -13.82
CA SER A 79 10.31 7.01 -13.44
C SER A 79 10.35 6.73 -11.94
N ARG A 80 11.53 6.81 -11.31
CA ARG A 80 11.67 6.64 -9.86
C ARG A 80 10.95 7.75 -9.08
N ARG A 81 11.04 9.02 -9.56
CA ARG A 81 10.29 10.14 -8.97
C ARG A 81 8.79 9.90 -9.04
N ASP A 82 8.29 9.39 -10.16
CA ASP A 82 6.89 9.06 -10.33
C ASP A 82 6.43 7.95 -9.37
N VAL A 83 7.24 6.91 -9.18
CA VAL A 83 6.99 5.88 -8.15
C VAL A 83 6.87 6.49 -6.74
N HIS A 84 7.69 7.50 -6.41
CA HIS A 84 7.58 8.19 -5.11
C HIS A 84 6.30 9.03 -5.00
N ARG A 85 5.78 9.60 -6.09
CA ARG A 85 4.45 10.26 -6.11
C ARG A 85 3.34 9.26 -5.79
N TRP A 86 3.36 8.09 -6.45
CA TRP A 86 2.38 7.02 -6.19
C TRP A 86 2.47 6.50 -4.76
N ARG A 87 3.68 6.37 -4.23
CA ARG A 87 3.90 5.97 -2.84
C ARG A 87 3.37 7.02 -1.86
N ALA A 88 3.59 8.31 -2.11
CA ALA A 88 3.05 9.40 -1.29
C ALA A 88 1.51 9.42 -1.24
N GLN A 89 0.86 9.03 -2.34
CA GLN A 89 -0.60 8.92 -2.41
C GLN A 89 -1.15 7.64 -1.78
N SER A 90 -0.31 6.64 -1.54
CA SER A 90 -0.73 5.34 -0.99
C SER A 90 -0.83 5.39 0.54
N CYS A 91 -1.82 4.70 1.10
CA CYS A 91 -1.92 4.50 2.55
C CYS A 91 -0.91 3.46 3.04
N ALA A 92 -0.64 2.45 2.21
CA ALA A 92 0.26 1.36 2.51
C ALA A 92 1.12 0.96 1.30
N VAL A 93 2.31 0.43 1.59
CA VAL A 93 3.20 -0.27 0.64
C VAL A 93 3.31 -1.71 1.10
N LEU A 94 3.01 -2.66 0.21
CA LEU A 94 3.15 -4.08 0.46
C LEU A 94 4.32 -4.64 -0.34
N THR A 95 5.18 -5.43 0.30
CA THR A 95 6.30 -6.12 -0.36
C THR A 95 6.52 -7.51 0.22
N GLY A 96 7.24 -8.36 -0.49
CA GLY A 96 7.71 -9.66 0.00
C GLY A 96 9.11 -9.58 0.58
N VAL A 97 9.44 -10.50 1.50
CA VAL A 97 10.77 -10.62 2.10
C VAL A 97 11.89 -10.82 1.07
N GLY A 98 11.60 -11.45 -0.08
CA GLY A 98 12.57 -11.61 -1.16
C GLY A 98 13.12 -10.27 -1.68
N THR A 99 12.24 -9.27 -1.87
CA THR A 99 12.65 -7.90 -2.24
C THR A 99 13.50 -7.26 -1.14
N VAL A 100 13.12 -7.47 0.13
CA VAL A 100 13.88 -6.91 1.26
C VAL A 100 15.28 -7.51 1.34
N SER A 101 15.40 -8.82 1.15
CA SER A 101 16.69 -9.52 1.17
C SER A 101 17.60 -9.15 -0.01
N ALA A 102 17.01 -8.93 -1.21
CA ALA A 102 17.79 -8.58 -2.39
C ALA A 102 18.27 -7.12 -2.40
N ASP A 103 17.39 -6.18 -2.03
CA ASP A 103 17.61 -4.76 -2.28
C ASP A 103 17.82 -3.92 -1.02
N ASN A 104 17.55 -4.47 0.17
CA ASN A 104 17.49 -3.73 1.45
C ASN A 104 16.82 -2.35 1.29
N PRO A 105 15.58 -2.27 0.76
CA PRO A 105 14.96 -1.03 0.34
C PRO A 105 14.49 -0.20 1.55
N GLY A 106 14.40 1.13 1.41
CA GLY A 106 13.79 1.98 2.45
C GLY A 106 12.27 2.05 2.40
N LEU A 107 11.69 1.87 1.21
CA LEU A 107 10.26 1.96 0.90
C LEU A 107 9.55 3.25 1.34
N ASP A 108 10.27 4.21 1.86
CA ASP A 108 9.84 5.56 2.22
C ASP A 108 9.63 6.46 0.99
N VAL A 109 9.00 7.59 1.20
CA VAL A 109 8.88 8.68 0.21
C VAL A 109 10.06 9.64 0.39
N ARG A 110 10.87 9.88 -0.67
CA ARG A 110 12.09 10.69 -0.61
C ARG A 110 12.19 11.78 -1.65
N HIS A 111 11.67 11.55 -2.85
CA HIS A 111 11.92 12.41 -4.02
C HIS A 111 10.77 13.37 -4.34
N VAL A 112 9.77 13.43 -3.48
CA VAL A 112 8.63 14.34 -3.55
C VAL A 112 8.26 14.78 -2.15
N GLU A 113 7.67 15.96 -2.02
CA GLU A 113 7.15 16.45 -0.76
C GLU A 113 5.94 15.61 -0.33
N THR A 114 5.86 15.32 0.97
CA THR A 114 4.74 14.60 1.56
C THR A 114 4.62 14.93 3.05
N GLU A 115 3.41 15.10 3.53
CA GLU A 115 3.12 15.31 4.94
C GLU A 115 3.09 14.01 5.74
N ARG A 116 3.04 12.86 5.05
CA ARG A 116 2.98 11.54 5.69
C ARG A 116 3.80 10.49 4.95
N GLN A 117 4.26 9.48 5.68
CA GLN A 117 4.83 8.27 5.12
C GLN A 117 3.77 7.16 5.09
N PRO A 118 3.74 6.30 4.07
CA PRO A 118 2.86 5.14 4.04
C PRO A 118 3.24 4.12 5.11
N LYS A 119 2.27 3.34 5.59
CA LYS A 119 2.57 2.11 6.33
C LYS A 119 3.23 1.10 5.40
N ILE A 120 4.17 0.32 5.92
CA ILE A 120 4.91 -0.68 5.13
C ILE A 120 4.58 -2.06 5.70
N PHE A 121 4.10 -2.95 4.83
CA PHE A 121 3.83 -4.34 5.19
C PHE A 121 4.81 -5.26 4.44
N ILE A 122 5.52 -6.10 5.20
CA ILE A 122 6.47 -7.06 4.65
C ILE A 122 5.91 -8.46 4.84
N VAL A 123 5.57 -9.14 3.75
CA VAL A 123 5.12 -10.53 3.79
C VAL A 123 6.33 -11.45 3.94
N ASP A 124 6.43 -12.07 5.09
CA ASP A 124 7.48 -13.03 5.42
C ASP A 124 6.92 -14.23 6.20
N SER A 125 6.34 -15.17 5.51
CA SER A 125 5.67 -16.33 6.10
C SER A 125 6.52 -17.12 7.06
N HIS A 126 7.87 -17.10 6.89
CA HIS A 126 8.80 -17.95 7.62
C HIS A 126 9.85 -17.19 8.44
N LEU A 127 9.70 -15.87 8.57
CA LEU A 127 10.61 -15.01 9.35
C LEU A 127 12.06 -15.09 8.86
N ARG A 128 12.26 -14.90 7.56
CA ARG A 128 13.55 -14.93 6.88
C ARG A 128 14.17 -13.55 6.66
N ILE A 129 13.52 -12.49 7.14
CA ILE A 129 14.02 -11.13 7.02
C ILE A 129 15.41 -11.01 7.64
N PRO A 130 16.41 -10.45 6.94
CA PRO A 130 17.72 -10.19 7.50
C PRO A 130 17.64 -9.23 8.68
N ARG A 131 18.32 -9.57 9.79
CA ARG A 131 18.30 -8.76 11.02
C ARG A 131 18.90 -7.36 10.84
N GLU A 132 19.80 -7.21 9.89
CA GLU A 132 20.42 -5.96 9.47
C GLU A 132 19.56 -5.12 8.52
N SER A 133 18.35 -5.60 8.17
CA SER A 133 17.42 -4.85 7.34
C SER A 133 17.05 -3.53 8.00
N ARG A 134 17.31 -2.43 7.30
CA ARG A 134 16.98 -1.08 7.76
C ARG A 134 15.47 -0.85 8.00
N LEU A 135 14.62 -1.69 7.41
CA LEU A 135 13.18 -1.62 7.62
C LEU A 135 12.78 -2.02 9.04
N LEU A 136 13.54 -2.88 9.73
CA LEU A 136 13.22 -3.31 11.07
C LEU A 136 13.33 -2.19 12.13
N SER A 137 14.08 -1.14 11.85
CA SER A 137 14.21 0.04 12.72
C SER A 137 13.13 1.11 12.45
N ASN A 138 12.18 0.83 11.55
CA ASN A 138 11.15 1.78 11.14
C ASN A 138 9.81 1.42 11.81
N SER A 139 9.28 2.31 12.64
CA SER A 139 8.00 2.14 13.34
C SER A 139 6.77 2.06 12.43
N ASN A 140 6.88 2.48 11.17
CA ASN A 140 5.80 2.35 10.18
C ASN A 140 5.77 0.98 9.51
N VAL A 141 6.68 0.06 9.89
CA VAL A 141 6.77 -1.29 9.30
C VAL A 141 6.01 -2.29 10.14
N THR A 142 5.24 -3.12 9.48
CA THR A 142 4.60 -4.31 10.03
C THR A 142 5.09 -5.55 9.28
N LEU A 143 5.70 -6.48 10.01
CA LEU A 143 6.08 -7.78 9.49
C LEU A 143 4.88 -8.72 9.55
N VAL A 144 4.47 -9.27 8.41
CA VAL A 144 3.32 -10.18 8.31
C VAL A 144 3.85 -11.60 8.16
N THR A 145 3.50 -12.47 9.11
CA THR A 145 4.01 -13.83 9.19
C THR A 145 2.89 -14.87 9.29
N ALA A 146 3.21 -16.12 8.93
CA ALA A 146 2.35 -17.28 9.18
C ALA A 146 2.77 -18.05 10.46
N LYS A 147 3.85 -17.63 11.12
CA LYS A 147 4.34 -18.28 12.35
C LYS A 147 3.76 -17.57 13.57
N GLY A 148 3.13 -18.33 14.48
CA GLY A 148 2.52 -17.83 15.72
C GLY A 148 3.55 -17.53 16.83
N GLU A 149 4.63 -16.84 16.53
CA GLU A 149 5.66 -16.47 17.50
C GLU A 149 5.41 -15.05 18.07
N ASN A 150 5.76 -14.84 19.35
CA ASN A 150 5.65 -13.53 19.98
C ASN A 150 6.59 -12.52 19.31
N GLU A 151 6.16 -11.26 19.24
CA GLU A 151 6.92 -10.15 18.64
C GLU A 151 8.35 -10.05 19.17
N ASP A 152 8.53 -10.13 20.48
CA ASP A 152 9.85 -10.05 21.14
C ASP A 152 10.80 -11.19 20.73
N ARG A 153 10.27 -12.35 20.40
CA ARG A 153 11.07 -13.50 19.96
C ARG A 153 11.48 -13.38 18.50
N VAL A 154 10.63 -12.74 17.69
CA VAL A 154 10.84 -12.55 16.25
C VAL A 154 11.82 -11.42 15.98
N LEU A 155 11.53 -10.26 16.56
CA LEU A 155 12.29 -9.04 16.29
C LEU A 155 13.47 -8.86 17.23
N GLY A 156 13.38 -9.38 18.49
CA GLY A 156 14.37 -9.13 19.51
C GLY A 156 14.31 -7.68 20.05
N ARG A 157 15.21 -7.37 21.01
CA ARG A 157 15.29 -6.02 21.57
C ARG A 157 15.92 -5.04 20.58
N GLY A 158 15.32 -3.87 20.41
CA GLY A 158 15.88 -2.77 19.61
C GLY A 158 15.24 -2.56 18.23
N PHE A 159 14.23 -3.34 17.88
CA PHE A 159 13.44 -3.09 16.67
C PHE A 159 12.16 -2.30 16.98
N SER A 160 11.76 -1.44 16.04
CA SER A 160 10.57 -0.57 16.16
C SER A 160 9.37 -1.08 15.36
N SER A 161 9.56 -2.12 14.54
CA SER A 161 8.53 -2.72 13.70
C SER A 161 7.53 -3.53 14.53
N SER A 162 6.27 -3.60 14.08
CA SER A 162 5.25 -4.49 14.64
C SER A 162 5.18 -5.82 13.89
N VAL A 163 4.55 -6.83 14.48
CA VAL A 163 4.32 -8.15 13.87
C VAL A 163 2.81 -8.42 13.78
N LEU A 164 2.37 -8.90 12.62
CA LEU A 164 1.01 -9.34 12.38
C LEU A 164 1.02 -10.82 11.97
N ASN A 165 0.36 -11.67 12.75
CA ASN A 165 0.27 -13.09 12.47
C ASN A 165 -1.00 -13.41 11.67
N LEU A 166 -0.84 -13.89 10.43
CA LEU A 166 -1.94 -14.26 9.54
C LEU A 166 -1.62 -15.58 8.83
N PRO A 167 -1.71 -16.73 9.54
CA PRO A 167 -1.44 -18.03 8.93
C PRO A 167 -2.53 -18.43 7.93
N GLY A 168 -2.14 -18.77 6.72
CA GLY A 168 -2.98 -19.42 5.73
C GLY A 168 -2.86 -20.95 5.77
N PRO A 169 -3.73 -21.66 5.01
CA PRO A 169 -3.82 -23.11 5.03
C PRO A 169 -2.58 -23.84 4.51
N ASP A 170 -1.77 -23.18 3.70
CA ASP A 170 -0.55 -23.72 3.08
C ASP A 170 0.74 -23.39 3.89
N GLY A 171 0.59 -22.90 5.13
CA GLY A 171 1.72 -22.47 5.97
C GLY A 171 2.36 -21.17 5.52
N LYS A 172 1.71 -20.44 4.59
CA LYS A 172 2.08 -19.09 4.18
C LYS A 172 1.13 -18.07 4.77
N VAL A 173 1.47 -16.79 4.61
CA VAL A 173 0.57 -15.69 4.99
C VAL A 173 -0.70 -15.74 4.15
N ASP A 174 -1.86 -15.61 4.79
CA ASP A 174 -3.15 -15.42 4.13
C ASP A 174 -3.22 -14.00 3.55
N LEU A 175 -2.91 -13.88 2.26
CA LEU A 175 -2.92 -12.60 1.55
C LEU A 175 -4.34 -12.05 1.35
N VAL A 176 -5.36 -12.89 1.30
CA VAL A 176 -6.75 -12.44 1.15
C VAL A 176 -7.19 -11.72 2.41
N THR A 177 -6.96 -12.35 3.57
CA THR A 177 -7.22 -11.73 4.87
C THR A 177 -6.38 -10.47 5.06
N LEU A 178 -5.09 -10.49 4.72
CA LEU A 178 -4.23 -9.31 4.80
C LEU A 178 -4.80 -8.13 3.99
N VAL A 179 -5.14 -8.36 2.72
CA VAL A 179 -5.69 -7.31 1.84
C VAL A 179 -7.03 -6.78 2.36
N SER A 180 -7.86 -7.62 2.98
CA SER A 180 -9.14 -7.17 3.54
C SER A 180 -8.99 -6.26 4.76
N GLN A 181 -7.87 -6.39 5.50
CA GLN A 181 -7.54 -5.59 6.68
C GLN A 181 -6.86 -4.26 6.32
N LEU A 182 -6.30 -4.12 5.12
CA LEU A 182 -5.69 -2.88 4.62
C LEU A 182 -6.74 -1.90 4.09
#